data_84934e16d902f2423b96638f1f1dbb67
#
_entry.id   84934e16d902f2423b96638f1f1dbb67
#
_cell.length_a   1.000
_cell.length_b   1.000
_cell.length_c   1.000
_cell.angle_alpha   90.00
_cell.angle_beta   90.00
_cell.angle_gamma   90.00
#
_symmetry.space_group_name_H-M   'P 1'
#
loop_
_entity.id
_entity.type
_entity.pdbx_description
1 polymer ?
#
loop_
_entity_poly.entity_id
_entity_poly.type
_entity_poly.pdbx_seq_one_letter_code
_entity_poly.pdbx_strand_id
1 'polypeptide(L)'
;KDNHKYFMREMQKYEEYIKLPKKLNKADPSWFGFMINIKPESPFKRSDLINYLEKNKIATRMLFAGNLIKQPAYKKKKHRIISNLESTNSLMENAFWIGVYPGINTKMREYVASIFEKFFKQYN
;
A
#
# COMPACT_ATOMS: atom_id res chain seq x y z
N LYS A 1 12.79 -7.33 8.13
CA LYS A 1 13.48 -6.36 7.26
C LYS A 1 13.70 -6.92 5.84
N ASP A 2 14.16 -8.16 5.67
CA ASP A 2 14.56 -8.73 4.37
C ASP A 2 13.38 -8.86 3.39
N ASN A 3 12.23 -9.31 3.86
CA ASN A 3 11.03 -9.39 3.01
C ASN A 3 10.58 -7.99 2.53
N HIS A 4 10.69 -6.96 3.37
CA HIS A 4 10.40 -5.59 2.95
C HIS A 4 11.40 -5.10 1.89
N LYS A 5 12.70 -5.35 2.08
CA LYS A 5 13.73 -5.01 1.08
C LYS A 5 13.49 -5.71 -0.26
N TYR A 6 13.10 -6.98 -0.20
CA TYR A 6 12.75 -7.75 -1.40
C TYR A 6 11.58 -7.10 -2.15
N PHE A 7 10.47 -6.81 -1.46
CA PHE A 7 9.33 -6.17 -2.10
C PHE A 7 9.65 -4.76 -2.61
N MET A 8 10.46 -3.98 -1.89
CA MET A 8 10.93 -2.68 -2.40
C MET A 8 11.60 -2.82 -3.77
N ARG A 9 12.55 -3.74 -3.89
CA ARG A 9 13.27 -4.00 -5.15
C ARG A 9 12.32 -4.43 -6.26
N GLU A 10 11.43 -5.38 -5.97
CA GLU A 10 10.50 -5.92 -6.98
C GLU A 10 9.43 -4.91 -7.40
N MET A 11 9.02 -4.02 -6.51
CA MET A 11 7.97 -3.04 -6.80
C MET A 11 8.49 -1.75 -7.42
N GLN A 12 9.78 -1.44 -7.34
CA GLN A 12 10.38 -0.25 -7.96
C GLN A 12 10.11 -0.16 -9.46
N LYS A 13 10.08 -1.28 -10.17
CA LYS A 13 9.78 -1.33 -11.61
C LYS A 13 8.37 -0.87 -11.98
N TYR A 14 7.49 -0.67 -11.00
CA TYR A 14 6.11 -0.20 -11.19
C TYR A 14 5.88 1.20 -10.63
N GLU A 15 6.94 1.97 -10.40
CA GLU A 15 6.83 3.35 -9.89
C GLU A 15 6.06 4.30 -10.82
N GLU A 16 5.79 3.90 -12.05
CA GLU A 16 4.86 4.58 -12.93
C GLU A 16 3.44 4.60 -12.32
N TYR A 17 2.99 3.49 -11.75
CA TYR A 17 1.63 3.31 -11.22
C TYR A 17 1.51 3.49 -9.71
N ILE A 18 2.57 3.22 -8.97
CA ILE A 18 2.54 3.19 -7.50
C ILE A 18 3.62 4.07 -6.88
N LYS A 19 3.30 4.57 -5.69
CA LYS A 19 4.26 5.27 -4.83
C LYS A 19 4.61 4.38 -3.64
N LEU A 20 5.91 4.13 -3.46
CA LEU A 20 6.45 3.29 -2.39
C LEU A 20 6.88 4.12 -1.18
N PRO A 21 6.92 3.53 0.03
CA PRO A 21 7.36 4.21 1.23
C PRO A 21 8.85 4.56 1.15
N LYS A 22 9.22 5.73 1.61
CA LYS A 22 10.62 6.15 1.71
C LYS A 22 11.08 6.05 3.15
N LYS A 23 12.23 5.41 3.35
CA LYS A 23 12.92 5.39 4.63
C LYS A 23 13.56 6.76 4.89
N LEU A 24 13.42 7.29 6.10
CA LEU A 24 14.16 8.47 6.53
C LEU A 24 15.65 8.13 6.71
N ASN A 25 16.56 9.05 6.39
CA ASN A 25 18.00 8.80 6.37
C ASN A 25 18.57 8.29 7.70
N LYS A 26 18.03 8.74 8.83
CA LYS A 26 18.50 8.37 10.19
C LYS A 26 17.63 7.28 10.85
N ALA A 27 16.69 6.65 10.13
CA ALA A 27 15.82 5.64 10.66
C ALA A 27 16.21 4.24 10.17
N ASP A 28 16.05 3.22 11.03
CA ASP A 28 16.16 1.81 10.66
C ASP A 28 14.90 1.05 11.12
N PRO A 29 13.76 1.28 10.43
CA PRO A 29 12.48 0.77 10.89
C PRO A 29 12.36 -0.75 10.76
N SER A 30 11.70 -1.34 11.73
CA SER A 30 11.11 -2.67 11.61
C SER A 30 9.70 -2.51 11.05
N TRP A 31 9.57 -2.66 9.74
CA TRP A 31 8.32 -2.41 9.04
C TRP A 31 7.21 -3.34 9.48
N PHE A 32 6.06 -2.79 9.83
CA PHE A 32 4.85 -3.53 10.18
C PHE A 32 4.19 -4.20 8.96
N GLY A 33 4.21 -3.52 7.82
CA GLY A 33 3.66 -3.97 6.56
C GLY A 33 4.39 -3.31 5.39
N PHE A 34 4.15 -3.80 4.19
CA PHE A 34 4.63 -3.18 2.95
C PHE A 34 3.51 -2.31 2.38
N MET A 35 3.63 -1.01 2.53
CA MET A 35 2.65 -0.04 2.07
C MET A 35 2.80 0.23 0.57
N ILE A 36 1.68 0.25 -0.13
CA ILE A 36 1.56 0.59 -1.53
C ILE A 36 0.52 1.70 -1.65
N ASN A 37 0.83 2.76 -2.36
CA ASN A 37 -0.09 3.86 -2.64
C ASN A 37 -0.26 4.00 -4.15
N ILE A 38 -1.46 3.74 -4.66
CA ILE A 38 -1.76 3.86 -6.07
C ILE A 38 -1.73 5.34 -6.46
N LYS A 39 -1.07 5.68 -7.55
CA LYS A 39 -1.05 7.05 -8.04
C LYS A 39 -2.38 7.41 -8.69
N PRO A 40 -2.85 8.66 -8.57
CA PRO A 40 -4.12 9.09 -9.17
C PRO A 40 -4.20 8.90 -10.70
N GLU A 41 -3.06 9.02 -11.37
CA GLU A 41 -2.90 8.85 -12.83
C GLU A 41 -2.84 7.40 -13.31
N SER A 42 -2.87 6.43 -12.40
CA SER A 42 -2.82 5.02 -12.77
C SER A 42 -4.08 4.58 -13.52
N PRO A 43 -3.99 3.68 -14.51
CA PRO A 43 -5.13 3.23 -15.32
C PRO A 43 -6.08 2.28 -14.56
N PHE A 44 -5.80 1.99 -13.30
CA PHE A 44 -6.60 1.13 -12.40
C PHE A 44 -6.74 1.77 -11.03
N LYS A 45 -7.73 1.34 -10.28
CA LYS A 45 -7.99 1.78 -8.90
C LYS A 45 -7.36 0.85 -7.89
N ARG A 46 -7.19 1.34 -6.65
CA ARG A 46 -6.76 0.50 -5.52
C ARG A 46 -7.62 -0.76 -5.36
N SER A 47 -8.95 -0.64 -5.52
CA SER A 47 -9.88 -1.77 -5.45
C SER A 47 -9.55 -2.89 -6.43
N ASP A 48 -9.11 -2.54 -7.63
CA ASP A 48 -8.85 -3.51 -8.69
C ASP A 48 -7.64 -4.37 -8.34
N LEU A 49 -6.56 -3.72 -7.88
CA LEU A 49 -5.36 -4.42 -7.41
C LEU A 49 -5.65 -5.24 -6.14
N ILE A 50 -6.36 -4.69 -5.16
CA ILE A 50 -6.75 -5.42 -3.94
C ILE A 50 -7.56 -6.67 -4.30
N ASN A 51 -8.60 -6.55 -5.11
CA ASN A 51 -9.43 -7.67 -5.51
C ASN A 51 -8.62 -8.75 -6.24
N TYR A 52 -7.66 -8.34 -7.08
CA TYR A 52 -6.76 -9.27 -7.77
C TYR A 52 -5.85 -10.02 -6.80
N LEU A 53 -5.25 -9.32 -5.84
CA LEU A 53 -4.39 -9.91 -4.81
C LEU A 53 -5.16 -10.89 -3.91
N GLU A 54 -6.34 -10.49 -3.41
CA GLU A 54 -7.20 -11.32 -2.56
C GLU A 54 -7.67 -12.60 -3.27
N LYS A 55 -8.04 -12.51 -4.55
CA LYS A 55 -8.35 -13.68 -5.40
C LYS A 55 -7.17 -14.63 -5.49
N ASN A 56 -5.95 -14.12 -5.48
CA ASN A 56 -4.71 -14.90 -5.51
C ASN A 56 -4.17 -15.21 -4.10
N LYS A 57 -5.03 -15.17 -3.07
CA LYS A 57 -4.69 -15.54 -1.68
C LYS A 57 -3.61 -14.69 -1.02
N ILE A 58 -3.44 -13.45 -1.49
CA ILE A 58 -2.57 -12.45 -0.88
C ILE A 58 -3.45 -11.49 -0.08
N ALA A 59 -3.42 -11.62 1.24
CA ALA A 59 -4.23 -10.80 2.14
C ALA A 59 -3.73 -9.35 2.14
N THR A 60 -4.67 -8.42 2.11
CA THR A 60 -4.41 -6.98 2.14
C THR A 60 -5.04 -6.32 3.37
N ARG A 61 -4.59 -5.13 3.72
CA ARG A 61 -5.18 -4.31 4.79
C ARG A 61 -5.20 -2.85 4.36
N MET A 62 -6.28 -2.16 4.68
CA MET A 62 -6.35 -0.70 4.52
C MET A 62 -5.43 -0.01 5.51
N LEU A 63 -5.00 1.21 5.17
CA LEU A 63 -4.17 2.04 6.04
C LEU A 63 -5.03 2.57 7.21
N PHE A 64 -5.32 1.69 8.18
CA PHE A 64 -6.16 1.96 9.35
C PHE A 64 -7.47 2.70 9.00
N ALA A 65 -7.81 3.74 9.78
CA ALA A 65 -9.00 4.54 9.55
C ALA A 65 -8.84 5.60 8.44
N GLY A 66 -7.63 5.79 7.91
CA GLY A 66 -7.35 6.87 6.96
C GLY A 66 -7.60 8.24 7.58
N ASN A 67 -8.50 9.04 7.01
CA ASN A 67 -8.88 10.34 7.55
C ASN A 67 -9.99 10.19 8.60
N LEU A 68 -9.64 10.38 9.88
CA LEU A 68 -10.57 10.22 11.02
C LEU A 68 -11.80 11.12 10.91
N ILE A 69 -11.66 12.36 10.46
CA ILE A 69 -12.82 13.27 10.37
C ILE A 69 -13.86 12.86 9.32
N LYS A 70 -13.47 11.98 8.38
CA LYS A 70 -14.40 11.38 7.41
C LYS A 70 -15.09 10.13 7.95
N GLN A 71 -14.65 9.59 9.07
CA GLN A 71 -15.24 8.40 9.66
C GLN A 71 -16.59 8.73 10.33
N PRO A 72 -17.63 7.87 10.21
CA PRO A 72 -18.96 8.14 10.75
C PRO A 72 -18.97 8.53 12.22
N ALA A 73 -18.15 7.87 13.05
CA ALA A 73 -18.04 8.14 14.49
C ALA A 73 -17.54 9.55 14.84
N TYR A 74 -16.78 10.17 13.93
CA TYR A 74 -16.15 11.49 14.18
C TYR A 74 -16.81 12.64 13.43
N LYS A 75 -17.67 12.39 12.43
CA LYS A 75 -18.32 13.44 11.61
C LYS A 75 -19.02 14.54 12.44
N LYS A 76 -19.61 14.17 13.59
CA LYS A 76 -20.34 15.10 14.47
C LYS A 76 -19.51 15.61 15.65
N LYS A 77 -18.24 15.21 15.79
CA LYS A 77 -17.39 15.65 16.88
C LYS A 77 -16.75 16.99 16.55
N LYS A 78 -16.72 17.91 17.55
CA LYS A 78 -15.98 19.17 17.39
C LYS A 78 -14.51 18.88 17.15
N HIS A 79 -13.92 19.46 16.12
CA HIS A 79 -12.49 19.34 15.79
C HIS A 79 -12.03 20.61 15.08
N ARG A 80 -10.71 20.80 15.04
CA ARG A 80 -10.07 21.88 14.30
C ARG A 80 -9.26 21.28 13.17
N ILE A 81 -9.46 21.78 11.97
CA ILE A 81 -8.68 21.42 10.78
C ILE A 81 -7.64 22.53 10.56
N ILE A 82 -6.37 22.17 10.49
CA ILE A 82 -5.26 23.11 10.31
C ILE A 82 -4.84 23.23 8.84
N SER A 83 -5.08 22.19 8.03
CA SER A 83 -4.70 22.15 6.62
C SER A 83 -5.80 21.50 5.79
N ASN A 84 -5.62 21.49 4.44
CA ASN A 84 -6.56 20.87 3.51
C ASN A 84 -6.66 19.32 3.61
N LEU A 85 -5.74 18.68 4.35
CA LEU A 85 -5.68 17.21 4.54
C LEU A 85 -5.60 16.40 3.22
N GLU A 86 -5.11 16.98 2.14
CA GLU A 86 -5.01 16.30 0.82
C GLU A 86 -4.20 15.01 0.90
N SER A 87 -3.02 15.05 1.53
CA SER A 87 -2.19 13.86 1.71
C SER A 87 -2.90 12.76 2.51
N THR A 88 -3.63 13.14 3.57
CA THR A 88 -4.41 12.22 4.40
C THR A 88 -5.56 11.59 3.61
N ASN A 89 -6.25 12.41 2.80
CA ASN A 89 -7.30 11.94 1.91
C ASN A 89 -6.76 10.99 0.84
N SER A 90 -5.66 11.37 0.19
CA SER A 90 -5.00 10.52 -0.81
C SER A 90 -4.58 9.16 -0.23
N LEU A 91 -4.00 9.13 0.95
CA LEU A 91 -3.66 7.88 1.63
C LEU A 91 -4.89 7.04 1.96
N MET A 92 -5.97 7.67 2.44
CA MET A 92 -7.23 6.97 2.72
C MET A 92 -7.83 6.32 1.47
N GLU A 93 -7.74 6.99 0.33
CA GLU A 93 -8.36 6.56 -0.91
C GLU A 93 -7.51 5.55 -1.68
N ASN A 94 -6.17 5.69 -1.64
CA ASN A 94 -5.28 5.02 -2.57
C ASN A 94 -4.27 4.07 -1.90
N ALA A 95 -4.09 4.13 -0.58
CA ALA A 95 -3.11 3.29 0.10
C ALA A 95 -3.71 2.01 0.69
N PHE A 96 -2.89 0.97 0.68
CA PHE A 96 -3.10 -0.30 1.39
C PHE A 96 -1.76 -0.93 1.69
N TRP A 97 -1.73 -2.02 2.43
CA TRP A 97 -0.50 -2.78 2.68
C TRP A 97 -0.71 -4.29 2.61
N ILE A 98 0.39 -4.99 2.38
CA ILE A 98 0.53 -6.44 2.49
C ILE A 98 1.46 -6.80 3.64
N GLY A 99 1.39 -8.03 4.13
CA GLY A 99 2.22 -8.50 5.23
C GLY A 99 3.70 -8.65 4.88
N VAL A 100 4.58 -8.41 5.85
CA VAL A 100 6.05 -8.56 5.72
C VAL A 100 6.67 -9.28 6.93
N TYR A 101 6.00 -10.24 7.50
CA TYR A 101 6.47 -10.97 8.68
C TYR A 101 7.58 -12.00 8.36
N PRO A 102 8.36 -12.45 9.35
CA PRO A 102 9.51 -13.36 9.13
C PRO A 102 9.17 -14.72 8.53
N GLY A 103 7.95 -15.20 8.73
CA GLY A 103 7.49 -16.50 8.19
C GLY A 103 7.27 -16.53 6.67
N ILE A 104 7.33 -15.37 5.98
CA ILE A 104 7.29 -15.34 4.51
C ILE A 104 8.64 -15.83 3.99
N ASN A 105 8.64 -17.07 3.46
CA ASN A 105 9.81 -17.68 2.87
C ASN A 105 10.04 -17.21 1.41
N THR A 106 11.14 -17.67 0.81
CA THR A 106 11.53 -17.28 -0.56
C THR A 106 10.44 -17.59 -1.58
N LYS A 107 9.88 -18.80 -1.57
CA LYS A 107 8.81 -19.19 -2.51
C LYS A 107 7.56 -18.32 -2.37
N MET A 108 7.17 -17.97 -1.13
CA MET A 108 6.02 -17.11 -0.87
C MET A 108 6.24 -15.68 -1.42
N ARG A 109 7.40 -15.07 -1.17
CA ARG A 109 7.67 -13.72 -1.67
C ARG A 109 7.81 -13.66 -3.19
N GLU A 110 8.40 -14.69 -3.82
CA GLU A 110 8.45 -14.83 -5.28
C GLU A 110 7.04 -14.99 -5.87
N TYR A 111 6.19 -15.78 -5.23
CA TYR A 111 4.79 -15.89 -5.61
C TYR A 111 4.09 -14.52 -5.55
N VAL A 112 4.22 -13.79 -4.44
CA VAL A 112 3.64 -12.45 -4.31
C VAL A 112 4.14 -11.54 -5.43
N ALA A 113 5.45 -11.49 -5.69
CA ALA A 113 6.03 -10.68 -6.76
C ALA A 113 5.47 -11.07 -8.15
N SER A 114 5.33 -12.37 -8.42
CA SER A 114 4.77 -12.87 -9.70
C SER A 114 3.31 -12.46 -9.91
N ILE A 115 2.52 -12.40 -8.83
CA ILE A 115 1.10 -11.96 -8.91
C ILE A 115 1.03 -10.47 -9.21
N PHE A 116 1.87 -9.65 -8.57
CA PHE A 116 1.96 -8.22 -8.92
C PHE A 116 2.39 -8.03 -10.38
N GLU A 117 3.40 -8.77 -10.85
CA GLU A 117 3.84 -8.70 -12.23
C GLU A 117 2.71 -9.03 -13.21
N LYS A 118 1.96 -10.11 -12.96
CA LYS A 118 0.81 -10.50 -13.79
C LYS A 118 -0.28 -9.42 -13.82
N PHE A 119 -0.50 -8.73 -12.69
CA PHE A 119 -1.46 -7.63 -12.66
C PHE A 119 -0.99 -6.44 -13.50
N PHE A 120 0.23 -5.96 -13.27
CA PHE A 120 0.74 -4.79 -13.99
C PHE A 120 0.92 -5.02 -15.49
N LYS A 121 1.26 -6.25 -15.92
CA LYS A 121 1.34 -6.61 -17.36
C LYS A 121 0.01 -6.43 -18.13
N GLN A 122 -1.11 -6.26 -17.46
CA GLN A 122 -2.40 -6.00 -18.12
C GLN A 122 -2.52 -4.54 -18.59
N TYR A 123 -1.60 -3.65 -18.14
CA TYR A 123 -1.64 -2.22 -18.38
C TYR A 123 -0.39 -1.69 -19.12
N ASN A 124 0.55 -2.57 -19.46
CA ASN A 124 1.76 -2.27 -20.23
C ASN A 124 1.53 -2.52 -21.73
#